data_b309588e96adbff6942a442c56936636
#
_entry.id   b309588e96adbff6942a442c56936636
#
_cell.length_a   1.000
_cell.length_b   1.000
_cell.length_c   1.000
_cell.angle_alpha   90.00
_cell.angle_beta   90.00
_cell.angle_gamma   90.00
#
_symmetry.space_group_name_H-M   'P 1'
#
loop_
_entity.id
_entity.type
_entity.pdbx_description
1 polymer ?
#
loop_
_entity_poly.entity_id
_entity_poly.type
_entity_poly.pdbx_seq_one_letter_code
_entity_poly.pdbx_strand_id
1 'polypeptide(L)'
;MAIEWISILPFMLFLYFYGINVQILDLAVYAMIGSVGLISMVPVYQFLSLKFNYTGSILTGVICTLAAVLLGTTDLGSGIWYYFPFVYPIRLIYGYVCGSSNVYNVIFYLFISFLISFLSVGILSFWYNRWDGISEMEE
;
A
#
# COMPACT_ATOMS: atom_id res chain seq x y z
N MET A 1 7.21 -5.15 -5.48
CA MET A 1 7.14 -4.79 -6.93
C MET A 1 7.30 -5.99 -7.85
N ALA A 2 8.47 -6.69 -7.94
CA ALA A 2 8.59 -7.85 -8.83
C ALA A 2 7.57 -8.97 -8.54
N ILE A 3 7.34 -9.29 -7.28
CA ILE A 3 6.39 -10.33 -6.85
C ILE A 3 4.95 -9.98 -7.23
N GLU A 4 4.56 -8.71 -7.15
CA GLU A 4 3.22 -8.23 -7.55
C GLU A 4 3.00 -8.42 -9.04
N TRP A 5 3.99 -8.07 -9.87
CA TRP A 5 3.93 -8.28 -11.31
C TRP A 5 3.88 -9.76 -11.69
N ILE A 6 4.63 -10.62 -10.98
CA ILE A 6 4.59 -12.07 -11.17
C ILE A 6 3.22 -12.65 -10.81
N SER A 7 2.56 -12.14 -9.77
CA SER A 7 1.22 -12.63 -9.37
C SER A 7 0.09 -12.14 -10.31
N ILE A 8 0.28 -11.00 -10.98
CA ILE A 8 -0.68 -10.46 -11.94
C ILE A 8 -0.71 -11.27 -13.24
N LEU A 9 0.44 -11.82 -13.69
CA LEU A 9 0.53 -12.59 -14.94
C LEU A 9 -0.41 -13.82 -14.98
N PRO A 10 -0.40 -14.75 -13.99
CA PRO A 10 -1.33 -15.88 -14.00
C PRO A 10 -2.79 -15.45 -13.88
N PHE A 11 -3.08 -14.36 -13.17
CA PHE A 11 -4.42 -13.80 -13.10
C PHE A 11 -4.89 -13.25 -14.44
N MET A 12 -4.02 -12.58 -15.20
CA MET A 12 -4.31 -12.15 -16.58
C MET A 12 -4.61 -13.33 -17.52
N LEU A 13 -3.79 -14.37 -17.44
CA LEU A 13 -4.01 -15.58 -18.25
C LEU A 13 -5.36 -16.23 -17.91
N PHE A 14 -5.71 -16.29 -16.62
CA PHE A 14 -7.01 -16.81 -16.18
C PHE A 14 -8.17 -15.99 -16.75
N LEU A 15 -8.16 -14.66 -16.68
CA LEU A 15 -9.20 -13.79 -17.23
C LEU A 15 -9.31 -13.91 -18.75
N TYR A 16 -8.18 -14.03 -19.44
CA TYR A 16 -8.15 -14.24 -20.88
C TYR A 16 -8.82 -15.57 -21.30
N PHE A 17 -8.56 -16.67 -20.57
CA PHE A 17 -9.19 -17.96 -20.82
C PHE A 17 -10.69 -17.96 -20.53
N TYR A 18 -11.15 -17.15 -19.58
CA TYR A 18 -12.58 -17.01 -19.27
C TYR A 18 -13.33 -16.06 -20.24
N GLY A 19 -12.64 -15.48 -21.22
CA GLY A 19 -13.26 -14.59 -22.20
C GLY A 19 -13.71 -13.24 -21.65
N ILE A 20 -13.19 -12.85 -20.48
CA ILE A 20 -13.45 -11.54 -19.90
C ILE A 20 -12.53 -10.53 -20.59
N ASN A 21 -13.11 -9.64 -21.39
CA ASN A 21 -12.38 -8.55 -22.05
C ASN A 21 -11.93 -7.49 -21.04
N VAL A 22 -10.89 -7.79 -20.26
CA VAL A 22 -10.19 -6.79 -19.45
C VAL A 22 -9.14 -6.15 -20.33
N GLN A 23 -9.19 -4.83 -20.45
CA GLN A 23 -8.13 -4.11 -21.17
C GLN A 23 -6.82 -4.27 -20.39
N ILE A 24 -5.77 -4.71 -21.07
CA ILE A 24 -4.41 -4.85 -20.50
C ILE A 24 -3.96 -3.55 -19.83
N LEU A 25 -4.41 -2.43 -20.37
CA LEU A 25 -4.09 -1.10 -19.87
C LEU A 25 -4.70 -0.83 -18.48
N ASP A 26 -5.93 -1.26 -18.23
CA ASP A 26 -6.57 -1.11 -16.91
C ASP A 26 -5.84 -1.92 -15.85
N LEU A 27 -5.39 -3.12 -16.19
CA LEU A 27 -4.64 -3.96 -15.26
C LEU A 27 -3.27 -3.39 -14.93
N ALA A 28 -2.59 -2.79 -15.91
CA ALA A 28 -1.34 -2.06 -15.67
C ALA A 28 -1.56 -0.85 -14.76
N VAL A 29 -2.68 -0.13 -14.92
CA VAL A 29 -3.05 1.00 -14.03
C VAL A 29 -3.30 0.50 -12.61
N TYR A 30 -4.00 -0.63 -12.41
CA TYR A 30 -4.23 -1.21 -11.07
C TYR A 30 -2.90 -1.61 -10.40
N ALA A 31 -1.99 -2.25 -11.16
CA ALA A 31 -0.68 -2.62 -10.64
C ALA A 31 0.13 -1.38 -10.23
N MET A 32 0.10 -0.32 -11.04
CA MET A 32 0.78 0.93 -10.71
C MET A 32 0.20 1.60 -9.47
N ILE A 33 -1.13 1.72 -9.36
CA ILE A 33 -1.77 2.31 -8.19
C ILE A 33 -1.45 1.50 -6.93
N GLY A 34 -1.50 0.17 -7.00
CA GLY A 34 -1.16 -0.72 -5.90
C GLY A 34 0.29 -0.55 -5.46
N SER A 35 1.23 -0.65 -6.40
CA SER A 35 2.67 -0.56 -6.11
C SER A 35 3.06 0.79 -5.51
N VAL A 36 2.64 1.89 -6.12
CA VAL A 36 2.97 3.25 -5.64
C VAL A 36 2.28 3.56 -4.32
N GLY A 37 1.03 3.13 -4.14
CA GLY A 37 0.30 3.34 -2.90
C GLY A 37 0.93 2.61 -1.70
N LEU A 38 1.50 1.41 -1.92
CA LEU A 38 2.15 0.64 -0.87
C LEU A 38 3.55 1.15 -0.50
N ILE A 39 4.22 1.90 -1.37
CA ILE A 39 5.56 2.45 -1.09
C ILE A 39 5.58 3.25 0.21
N SER A 40 4.51 3.99 0.52
CA SER A 40 4.42 4.80 1.75
C SER A 40 4.49 3.97 3.03
N MET A 41 4.13 2.69 2.99
CA MET A 41 4.11 1.79 4.15
C MET A 41 5.44 1.06 4.38
N VAL A 42 6.31 0.98 3.37
CA VAL A 42 7.59 0.27 3.49
C VAL A 42 8.45 0.78 4.64
N PRO A 43 8.70 2.12 4.80
CA PRO A 43 9.50 2.61 5.91
C PRO A 43 8.85 2.37 7.28
N VAL A 44 7.51 2.39 7.33
CA VAL A 44 6.76 2.12 8.56
C VAL A 44 6.97 0.68 9.02
N TYR A 45 6.87 -0.29 8.09
CA TYR A 45 7.11 -1.70 8.40
C TYR A 45 8.58 -1.96 8.77
N GLN A 46 9.54 -1.28 8.13
CA GLN A 46 10.95 -1.36 8.50
C GLN A 46 11.18 -0.85 9.92
N PHE A 47 10.60 0.30 10.29
CA PHE A 47 10.67 0.83 11.65
C PHE A 47 10.09 -0.15 12.68
N LEU A 48 8.92 -0.71 12.39
CA LEU A 48 8.26 -1.67 13.29
C LEU A 48 9.08 -2.96 13.45
N SER A 49 9.68 -3.47 12.37
CA SER A 49 10.51 -4.68 12.44
C SER A 49 11.79 -4.46 13.24
N LEU A 50 12.36 -3.26 13.20
CA LEU A 50 13.54 -2.90 13.98
C LEU A 50 13.21 -2.71 15.47
N LYS A 51 12.01 -2.22 15.80
CA LYS A 51 11.61 -1.92 17.18
C LYS A 51 10.91 -3.07 17.89
N PHE A 52 10.04 -3.82 17.20
CA PHE A 52 9.14 -4.82 17.79
C PHE A 52 9.40 -6.25 17.29
N ASN A 53 10.53 -6.53 16.70
CA ASN A 53 10.83 -7.79 16.04
C ASN A 53 9.97 -8.05 14.78
N TYR A 54 10.36 -9.07 14.05
CA TYR A 54 9.70 -9.52 12.81
C TYR A 54 8.22 -9.90 13.03
N THR A 55 7.91 -10.55 14.15
CA THR A 55 6.54 -10.96 14.50
C THR A 55 5.61 -9.77 14.68
N GLY A 56 6.06 -8.70 15.35
CA GLY A 56 5.28 -7.47 15.53
C GLY A 56 5.00 -6.76 14.20
N SER A 57 5.96 -6.75 13.29
CA SER A 57 5.78 -6.18 11.96
C SER A 57 4.75 -6.94 11.12
N ILE A 58 4.79 -8.28 11.15
CA ILE A 58 3.79 -9.12 10.44
C ILE A 58 2.39 -8.88 11.00
N LEU A 59 2.23 -8.92 12.33
CA LEU A 59 0.92 -8.72 12.98
C LEU A 59 0.34 -7.36 12.62
N THR A 60 1.15 -6.31 12.68
CA THR A 60 0.73 -4.96 12.27
C THR A 60 0.35 -4.92 10.79
N GLY A 61 1.12 -5.58 9.92
CA GLY A 61 0.83 -5.70 8.49
C GLY A 61 -0.54 -6.33 8.23
N VAL A 62 -0.85 -7.43 8.91
CA VAL A 62 -2.16 -8.11 8.78
C VAL A 62 -3.30 -7.19 9.26
N ILE A 63 -3.15 -6.54 10.41
CA ILE A 63 -4.17 -5.62 10.94
C ILE A 63 -4.39 -4.44 9.98
N CYS A 64 -3.30 -3.82 9.50
CA CYS A 64 -3.39 -2.72 8.54
C CYS A 64 -4.04 -3.15 7.22
N THR A 65 -3.76 -4.35 6.73
CA THR A 65 -4.37 -4.88 5.50
C THR A 65 -5.88 -5.09 5.67
N LEU A 66 -6.30 -5.70 6.78
CA LEU A 66 -7.73 -5.87 7.08
C LEU A 66 -8.44 -4.52 7.23
N ALA A 67 -7.84 -3.59 7.96
CA ALA A 67 -8.37 -2.24 8.10
C ALA A 67 -8.44 -1.51 6.74
N ALA A 68 -7.42 -1.67 5.88
CA ALA A 68 -7.40 -1.08 4.54
C ALA A 68 -8.53 -1.61 3.65
N VAL A 69 -8.80 -2.91 3.70
CA VAL A 69 -9.93 -3.51 2.97
C VAL A 69 -11.26 -2.94 3.50
N LEU A 70 -11.47 -2.94 4.80
CA LEU A 70 -12.71 -2.43 5.40
C LEU A 70 -12.93 -0.95 5.08
N LEU A 71 -11.93 -0.09 5.33
CA LEU A 71 -12.04 1.35 5.09
C LEU A 71 -12.02 1.71 3.60
N GLY A 72 -11.37 0.91 2.77
CA GLY A 72 -11.25 1.15 1.34
C GLY A 72 -12.49 0.78 0.54
N THR A 73 -13.20 -0.29 0.92
CA THR A 73 -14.33 -0.84 0.15
C THR A 73 -15.70 -0.52 0.75
N THR A 74 -15.77 -0.13 2.02
CA THR A 74 -17.05 0.17 2.70
C THR A 74 -17.24 1.66 2.94
N ASP A 75 -18.49 2.04 3.22
CA ASP A 75 -18.85 3.41 3.59
C ASP A 75 -18.30 3.85 4.95
N LEU A 76 -17.83 2.90 5.77
CA LEU A 76 -17.16 3.20 7.05
C LEU A 76 -15.92 4.09 6.85
N GLY A 77 -15.26 3.97 5.69
CA GLY A 77 -14.10 4.79 5.34
C GLY A 77 -14.49 6.16 4.76
N SER A 78 -15.76 6.42 4.45
CA SER A 78 -16.17 7.70 3.84
C SER A 78 -15.85 8.87 4.77
N GLY A 79 -14.96 9.75 4.33
CA GLY A 79 -14.51 10.92 5.12
C GLY A 79 -13.30 10.68 6.05
N ILE A 80 -12.81 9.46 6.22
CA ILE A 80 -11.68 9.15 7.11
C ILE A 80 -10.50 8.53 6.35
N TRP A 81 -10.73 7.86 5.23
CA TRP A 81 -9.74 7.07 4.50
C TRP A 81 -8.49 7.87 4.08
N TYR A 82 -8.62 9.15 3.83
CA TYR A 82 -7.52 10.01 3.38
C TYR A 82 -6.48 10.29 4.47
N TYR A 83 -6.79 10.06 5.75
CA TYR A 83 -5.81 10.14 6.84
C TYR A 83 -4.89 8.91 6.91
N PHE A 84 -5.29 7.80 6.28
CA PHE A 84 -4.59 6.53 6.38
C PHE A 84 -3.93 6.13 5.06
N PRO A 85 -2.60 6.33 4.92
CA PRO A 85 -1.90 6.03 3.65
C PRO A 85 -2.01 4.57 3.22
N PHE A 86 -2.16 3.63 4.16
CA PHE A 86 -2.33 2.21 3.85
C PHE A 86 -3.68 1.87 3.19
N VAL A 87 -4.66 2.77 3.24
CA VAL A 87 -5.97 2.62 2.59
C VAL A 87 -5.93 3.08 1.13
N TYR A 88 -5.00 3.97 0.76
CA TYR A 88 -4.96 4.60 -0.56
C TYR A 88 -4.99 3.60 -1.72
N PRO A 89 -4.15 2.54 -1.78
CA PRO A 89 -4.16 1.64 -2.92
C PRO A 89 -5.53 0.99 -3.14
N ILE A 90 -6.18 0.52 -2.08
CA ILE A 90 -7.47 -0.16 -2.17
C ILE A 90 -8.58 0.82 -2.56
N ARG A 91 -8.64 1.98 -1.93
CA ARG A 91 -9.69 2.98 -2.21
C ARG A 91 -9.57 3.57 -3.61
N LEU A 92 -8.34 3.81 -4.07
CA LEU A 92 -8.11 4.34 -5.42
C LEU A 92 -8.47 3.33 -6.50
N ILE A 93 -8.11 2.05 -6.32
CA ILE A 93 -8.49 0.98 -7.22
C ILE A 93 -10.02 0.82 -7.23
N TYR A 94 -10.65 0.76 -6.06
CA TYR A 94 -12.11 0.65 -5.94
C TYR A 94 -12.82 1.81 -6.63
N GLY A 95 -12.39 3.05 -6.38
CA GLY A 95 -12.94 4.24 -7.02
C GLY A 95 -12.76 4.26 -8.53
N TYR A 96 -11.63 3.76 -9.03
CA TYR A 96 -11.37 3.65 -10.46
C TYR A 96 -12.28 2.61 -11.13
N VAL A 97 -12.43 1.42 -10.52
CA VAL A 97 -13.30 0.34 -11.01
C VAL A 97 -14.77 0.77 -11.03
N CYS A 98 -15.23 1.45 -9.98
CA CYS A 98 -16.60 1.93 -9.89
C CYS A 98 -16.87 3.20 -10.73
N GLY A 99 -15.87 3.74 -11.43
CA GLY A 99 -16.00 4.95 -12.24
C GLY A 99 -16.30 6.22 -11.43
N SER A 100 -16.11 6.16 -10.11
CA SER A 100 -16.42 7.27 -9.18
C SER A 100 -15.23 8.20 -8.94
N SER A 101 -14.02 7.81 -9.33
CA SER A 101 -12.82 8.63 -9.14
C SER A 101 -12.39 9.33 -10.41
N ASN A 102 -12.17 10.65 -10.32
CA ASN A 102 -11.51 11.41 -11.37
C ASN A 102 -10.01 11.06 -11.38
N VAL A 103 -9.42 10.95 -12.59
CA VAL A 103 -7.99 10.68 -12.78
C VAL A 103 -7.11 11.67 -12.00
N TYR A 104 -7.52 12.94 -11.91
CA TYR A 104 -6.83 13.97 -11.12
C TYR A 104 -6.73 13.60 -9.63
N ASN A 105 -7.80 13.05 -9.05
CA ASN A 105 -7.79 12.61 -7.65
C ASN A 105 -6.82 11.45 -7.44
N VAL A 106 -6.78 10.50 -8.37
CA VAL A 106 -5.84 9.37 -8.30
C VAL A 106 -4.40 9.86 -8.28
N ILE A 107 -4.04 10.73 -9.23
CA ILE A 107 -2.69 11.31 -9.33
C ILE A 107 -2.34 12.10 -8.05
N PHE A 108 -3.28 12.89 -7.53
CA PHE A 108 -3.08 13.68 -6.31
C PHE A 108 -2.77 12.80 -5.10
N TYR A 109 -3.53 11.74 -4.86
CA TYR A 109 -3.28 10.83 -3.73
C TYR A 109 -2.01 9.99 -3.91
N LEU A 110 -1.65 9.61 -5.13
CA LEU A 110 -0.37 8.96 -5.41
C LEU A 110 0.81 9.90 -5.10
N PHE A 111 0.69 11.19 -5.43
CA PHE A 111 1.69 12.18 -5.08
C PHE A 111 1.83 12.37 -3.57
N ILE A 112 0.71 12.42 -2.83
CA ILE A 112 0.71 12.45 -1.36
C ILE A 112 1.38 11.20 -0.80
N SER A 113 1.07 10.00 -1.33
CA SER A 113 1.69 8.74 -0.91
C SER A 113 3.22 8.79 -1.08
N PHE A 114 3.69 9.34 -2.17
CA PHE A 114 5.12 9.52 -2.43
C PHE A 114 5.78 10.51 -1.45
N LEU A 115 5.12 11.63 -1.14
CA LEU A 115 5.59 12.60 -0.14
C LEU A 115 5.67 11.97 1.26
N ILE A 116 4.65 11.22 1.67
CA ILE A 116 4.63 10.51 2.95
C ILE A 116 5.78 9.51 3.01
N SER A 117 6.04 8.76 1.93
CA SER A 117 7.17 7.84 1.85
C SER A 117 8.50 8.56 2.06
N PHE A 118 8.71 9.68 1.37
CA PHE A 118 9.94 10.44 1.48
C PHE A 118 10.17 10.98 2.90
N LEU A 119 9.13 11.52 3.54
CA LEU A 119 9.18 11.98 4.93
C LEU A 119 9.45 10.82 5.90
N SER A 120 8.81 9.68 5.71
CA SER A 120 8.99 8.50 6.55
C SER A 120 10.41 7.94 6.46
N VAL A 121 11.01 7.92 5.27
CA VAL A 121 12.43 7.54 5.09
C VAL A 121 13.36 8.52 5.80
N GLY A 122 13.08 9.83 5.71
CA GLY A 122 13.86 10.84 6.43
C GLY A 122 13.81 10.66 7.94
N ILE A 123 12.62 10.42 8.49
CA ILE A 123 12.44 10.16 9.93
C ILE A 123 13.15 8.87 10.34
N LEU A 124 13.01 7.80 9.55
CA LEU A 124 13.67 6.51 9.81
C LEU A 124 15.20 6.67 9.81
N SER A 125 15.76 7.38 8.82
CA SER A 125 17.20 7.64 8.73
C SER A 125 17.71 8.45 9.92
N PHE A 126 16.97 9.49 10.32
CA PHE A 126 17.32 10.29 11.50
C PHE A 126 17.28 9.50 12.80
N TRP A 127 16.27 8.64 12.96
CA TRP A 127 16.14 7.76 14.11
C TRP A 127 17.25 6.71 14.12
N TYR A 128 17.53 6.07 12.98
CA TYR A 128 18.58 5.06 12.86
C TYR A 128 19.97 5.60 13.19
N ASN A 129 20.29 6.84 12.81
CA ASN A 129 21.57 7.47 13.14
C ASN A 129 21.74 7.75 14.64
N ARG A 130 20.68 7.71 15.42
CA ARG A 130 20.69 7.87 16.88
C ARG A 130 20.51 6.58 17.65
N TRP A 131 20.29 5.49 16.94
CA TRP A 131 20.03 4.19 17.54
C TRP A 131 21.36 3.48 17.83
N ASP A 132 21.66 3.27 19.12
CA ASP A 132 22.91 2.65 19.59
C ASP A 132 22.96 1.12 19.44
N GLY A 133 21.93 0.51 18.86
CA GLY A 133 21.94 -0.90 18.40
C GLY A 133 21.94 -1.98 19.49
N ILE A 134 21.91 -1.62 20.78
CA ILE A 134 22.24 -2.58 21.86
C ILE A 134 21.04 -3.01 22.72
N SER A 135 19.87 -2.36 22.66
CA SER A 135 18.99 -2.49 23.80
C SER A 135 17.80 -3.44 23.73
N GLU A 136 17.44 -4.06 22.59
CA GLU A 136 16.17 -4.81 22.54
C GLU A 136 16.18 -6.11 21.73
N MET A 137 17.33 -6.68 21.41
CA MET A 137 17.39 -8.00 20.78
C MET A 137 17.62 -9.17 21.74
N GLU A 138 17.66 -8.94 23.06
CA GLU A 138 17.97 -9.94 24.09
C GLU A 138 16.80 -10.32 25.01
N GLU A 139 15.55 -10.10 24.61
CA GLU A 139 14.40 -10.69 25.31
C GLU A 139 13.57 -11.62 24.44
#